data_75d053ad6c69a71a235c1098bfd30911
#
_entry.id   75d053ad6c69a71a235c1098bfd30911
#
_cell.length_a   1.000
_cell.length_b   1.000
_cell.length_c   1.000
_cell.angle_alpha   90.00
_cell.angle_beta   90.00
_cell.angle_gamma   90.00
#
_symmetry.space_group_name_H-M   'P 1'
#
loop_
_entity.id
_entity.type
_entity.pdbx_description
1 polymer ?
#
loop_
_entity_poly.entity_id
_entity_poly.type
_entity_poly.pdbx_seq_one_letter_code
_entity_poly.pdbx_strand_id
1 'polypeptide(L)'
;MKKKWKIVILALAAAIVVGGVAIYLFTIGPLGKPVLAAVNGEKIPVARFQEELGKTDPAARDLVKEDPGKLLDVIVNRTLLLQQAKKEGVAAPKGVSATPPAAGEDAETATIMAYLDKKMAASLPVAPEEIDRIYEAYKDQMGGRKKEEAAPLIKQMIEQQRQGEEAEKLIADLRKNAKIDVNQKELQKLAVVPPGMETQSEADFRKALTGGKPMIVDFGSNSCIPCRQLRPVLQTIRKGYAGKLEVLIIDVRNNQKLASDYQIQVIPTVIFFDPAGKEIFRHQGFMSEEKVKEQLAKLGVV
;
A
#
# COMPACT_ATOMS: atom_id res chain seq x y z
N MET A 1 -17.23 53.13 3.19
CA MET A 1 -16.13 52.15 2.95
C MET A 1 -15.85 51.22 4.14
N LYS A 2 -15.87 51.68 5.40
CA LYS A 2 -15.54 50.83 6.59
C LYS A 2 -16.51 49.65 6.87
N LYS A 3 -17.80 49.77 6.44
CA LYS A 3 -18.80 48.69 6.71
C LYS A 3 -18.65 47.48 5.79
N LYS A 4 -18.19 47.65 4.56
CA LYS A 4 -17.98 46.55 3.58
C LYS A 4 -16.74 45.70 3.96
N TRP A 5 -15.72 46.32 4.53
CA TRP A 5 -14.49 45.59 4.94
C TRP A 5 -14.71 44.70 6.15
N LYS A 6 -15.56 45.12 7.10
CA LYS A 6 -15.96 44.29 8.25
C LYS A 6 -16.70 43.02 7.84
N ILE A 7 -17.54 43.10 6.80
CA ILE A 7 -18.28 41.95 6.25
C ILE A 7 -17.31 40.96 5.58
N VAL A 8 -16.32 41.46 4.83
CA VAL A 8 -15.30 40.62 4.18
C VAL A 8 -14.40 39.92 5.22
N ILE A 9 -14.00 40.62 6.28
CA ILE A 9 -13.21 40.02 7.36
C ILE A 9 -14.01 38.96 8.15
N LEU A 10 -15.30 39.23 8.41
CA LEU A 10 -16.19 38.24 9.03
C LEU A 10 -16.44 37.01 8.16
N ALA A 11 -16.58 37.19 6.83
CA ALA A 11 -16.74 36.08 5.90
C ALA A 11 -15.45 35.23 5.78
N LEU A 12 -14.26 35.86 5.77
CA LEU A 12 -12.98 35.16 5.78
C LEU A 12 -12.73 34.42 7.11
N ALA A 13 -13.09 35.02 8.25
CA ALA A 13 -12.99 34.36 9.56
C ALA A 13 -13.95 33.16 9.66
N ALA A 14 -15.17 33.27 9.13
CA ALA A 14 -16.12 32.17 9.06
C ALA A 14 -15.62 31.03 8.15
N ALA A 15 -15.02 31.37 7.00
CA ALA A 15 -14.45 30.35 6.09
C ALA A 15 -13.26 29.60 6.72
N ILE A 16 -12.42 30.29 7.51
CA ILE A 16 -11.30 29.68 8.24
C ILE A 16 -11.82 28.77 9.37
N VAL A 17 -12.85 29.19 10.08
CA VAL A 17 -13.47 28.39 11.15
C VAL A 17 -14.16 27.14 10.56
N VAL A 18 -14.92 27.30 9.45
CA VAL A 18 -15.57 26.17 8.79
C VAL A 18 -14.53 25.21 8.18
N GLY A 19 -13.48 25.73 7.57
CA GLY A 19 -12.36 24.93 7.06
C GLY A 19 -11.60 24.23 8.17
N GLY A 20 -11.30 24.92 9.28
CA GLY A 20 -10.63 24.35 10.45
C GLY A 20 -11.48 23.27 11.14
N VAL A 21 -12.79 23.48 11.27
CA VAL A 21 -13.73 22.48 11.83
C VAL A 21 -13.86 21.28 10.87
N ALA A 22 -13.90 21.50 9.56
CA ALA A 22 -13.96 20.40 8.59
C ALA A 22 -12.68 19.56 8.61
N ILE A 23 -11.50 20.17 8.68
CA ILE A 23 -10.21 19.47 8.85
C ILE A 23 -10.16 18.74 10.20
N TYR A 24 -10.59 19.40 11.28
CA TYR A 24 -10.63 18.79 12.62
C TYR A 24 -11.60 17.59 12.65
N LEU A 25 -12.79 17.71 12.07
CA LEU A 25 -13.76 16.61 11.99
C LEU A 25 -13.32 15.50 11.06
N PHE A 26 -12.44 15.79 10.10
CA PHE A 26 -11.85 14.76 9.24
C PHE A 26 -10.77 13.94 9.98
N THR A 27 -9.93 14.62 10.78
CA THR A 27 -8.82 13.98 11.51
C THR A 27 -9.23 13.31 12.81
N ILE A 28 -10.33 13.77 13.42
CA ILE A 28 -10.84 13.26 14.71
C ILE A 28 -12.31 12.85 14.52
N GLY A 29 -12.61 11.58 14.75
CA GLY A 29 -13.97 11.07 14.69
C GLY A 29 -14.87 11.65 15.79
N PRO A 30 -16.19 11.41 15.76
CA PRO A 30 -17.17 12.05 16.67
C PRO A 30 -16.96 11.78 18.15
N LEU A 31 -15.98 10.96 18.53
CA LEU A 31 -15.59 10.66 19.91
C LEU A 31 -14.12 11.01 20.21
N GLY A 32 -13.51 11.91 19.41
CA GLY A 32 -12.10 12.28 19.59
C GLY A 32 -11.09 11.19 19.19
N LYS A 33 -11.55 10.11 18.53
CA LYS A 33 -10.66 9.02 18.10
C LYS A 33 -10.03 9.35 16.74
N PRO A 34 -8.73 9.08 16.55
CA PRO A 34 -8.06 9.38 15.29
C PRO A 34 -8.65 8.56 14.14
N VAL A 35 -8.88 9.25 13.01
CA VAL A 35 -9.39 8.67 11.77
C VAL A 35 -8.20 8.34 10.86
N LEU A 36 -8.13 7.10 10.40
CA LEU A 36 -7.08 6.61 9.53
C LEU A 36 -7.37 6.84 8.05
N ALA A 37 -8.64 6.65 7.66
CA ALA A 37 -9.10 6.91 6.30
C ALA A 37 -10.60 7.23 6.28
N ALA A 38 -11.09 7.73 5.14
CA ALA A 38 -12.51 7.81 4.84
C ALA A 38 -12.77 7.27 3.41
N VAL A 39 -13.83 6.47 3.26
CA VAL A 39 -14.25 5.85 2.00
C VAL A 39 -15.68 6.28 1.70
N ASN A 40 -15.89 7.11 0.69
CA ASN A 40 -17.19 7.70 0.35
C ASN A 40 -17.84 8.40 1.57
N GLY A 41 -17.03 9.03 2.44
CA GLY A 41 -17.49 9.69 3.67
C GLY A 41 -17.60 8.77 4.89
N GLU A 42 -17.57 7.45 4.75
CA GLU A 42 -17.50 6.50 5.87
C GLU A 42 -16.09 6.49 6.48
N LYS A 43 -15.99 6.81 7.77
CA LYS A 43 -14.72 6.91 8.48
C LYS A 43 -14.22 5.55 8.93
N ILE A 44 -12.93 5.30 8.69
CA ILE A 44 -12.17 4.15 9.19
C ILE A 44 -11.30 4.65 10.34
N PRO A 45 -11.69 4.39 11.62
CA PRO A 45 -10.88 4.80 12.77
C PRO A 45 -9.65 3.89 12.93
N VAL A 46 -8.60 4.40 13.59
CA VAL A 46 -7.41 3.61 13.95
C VAL A 46 -7.79 2.35 14.74
N ALA A 47 -8.83 2.41 15.58
CA ALA A 47 -9.31 1.27 16.34
C ALA A 47 -9.73 0.08 15.45
N ARG A 48 -10.39 0.34 14.30
CA ARG A 48 -10.75 -0.73 13.33
C ARG A 48 -9.51 -1.37 12.73
N PHE A 49 -8.49 -0.58 12.40
CA PHE A 49 -7.21 -1.11 11.93
C PHE A 49 -6.56 -2.02 12.96
N GLN A 50 -6.55 -1.62 14.24
CA GLN A 50 -5.97 -2.42 15.33
C GLN A 50 -6.74 -3.72 15.56
N GLU A 51 -8.05 -3.69 15.45
CA GLU A 51 -8.91 -4.89 15.51
C GLU A 51 -8.57 -5.86 14.38
N GLU A 52 -8.51 -5.39 13.13
CA GLU A 52 -8.17 -6.22 11.97
C GLU A 52 -6.73 -6.76 12.06
N LEU A 53 -5.78 -5.96 12.56
CA LEU A 53 -4.42 -6.41 12.84
C LEU A 53 -4.41 -7.54 13.89
N GLY A 54 -5.28 -7.46 14.89
CA GLY A 54 -5.45 -8.53 15.89
C GLY A 54 -5.93 -9.86 15.31
N LYS A 55 -6.73 -9.83 14.25
CA LYS A 55 -7.23 -11.01 13.51
C LYS A 55 -6.20 -11.59 12.53
N THR A 56 -5.18 -10.81 12.16
CA THR A 56 -4.14 -11.26 11.22
C THR A 56 -3.27 -12.34 11.84
N ASP A 57 -2.84 -13.30 11.02
CA ASP A 57 -1.89 -14.34 11.45
C ASP A 57 -0.64 -13.73 12.09
N PRO A 58 -0.14 -14.27 13.21
CA PRO A 58 1.04 -13.74 13.91
C PRO A 58 2.26 -13.55 13.01
N ALA A 59 2.54 -14.49 12.09
CA ALA A 59 3.68 -14.38 11.17
C ALA A 59 3.49 -13.23 10.15
N ALA A 60 2.25 -12.93 9.76
CA ALA A 60 1.94 -11.84 8.84
C ALA A 60 1.88 -10.47 9.55
N ARG A 61 1.69 -10.42 10.87
CA ARG A 61 1.58 -9.15 11.63
C ARG A 61 2.81 -8.26 11.51
N ASP A 62 3.99 -8.83 11.49
CA ASP A 62 5.21 -8.04 11.40
C ASP A 62 5.36 -7.42 10.01
N LEU A 63 4.94 -8.11 8.95
CA LEU A 63 4.86 -7.55 7.61
C LEU A 63 3.85 -6.40 7.52
N VAL A 64 2.71 -6.52 8.21
CA VAL A 64 1.71 -5.46 8.30
C VAL A 64 2.23 -4.26 9.10
N LYS A 65 2.96 -4.50 10.19
CA LYS A 65 3.58 -3.42 10.97
C LYS A 65 4.64 -2.66 10.18
N GLU A 66 5.41 -3.36 9.32
CA GLU A 66 6.36 -2.70 8.42
C GLU A 66 5.66 -1.87 7.33
N ASP A 67 4.52 -2.33 6.85
CA ASP A 67 3.71 -1.63 5.82
C ASP A 67 2.21 -1.68 6.18
N PRO A 68 1.76 -0.80 7.08
CA PRO A 68 0.37 -0.74 7.48
C PRO A 68 -0.58 -0.37 6.33
N GLY A 69 -0.06 0.18 5.23
CA GLY A 69 -0.83 0.48 4.03
C GLY A 69 -1.49 -0.76 3.44
N LYS A 70 -0.85 -1.91 3.50
CA LYS A 70 -1.41 -3.18 2.98
C LYS A 70 -2.69 -3.58 3.72
N LEU A 71 -2.69 -3.52 5.06
CA LEU A 71 -3.89 -3.83 5.83
C LEU A 71 -4.97 -2.75 5.63
N LEU A 72 -4.57 -1.48 5.54
CA LEU A 72 -5.51 -0.41 5.23
C LEU A 72 -6.18 -0.63 3.88
N ASP A 73 -5.46 -1.06 2.84
CA ASP A 73 -6.02 -1.40 1.53
C ASP A 73 -7.06 -2.53 1.62
N VAL A 74 -6.79 -3.56 2.42
CA VAL A 74 -7.78 -4.63 2.69
C VAL A 74 -9.03 -4.06 3.34
N ILE A 75 -8.89 -3.20 4.36
CA ILE A 75 -10.02 -2.58 5.07
C ILE A 75 -10.82 -1.67 4.12
N VAL A 76 -10.15 -0.89 3.28
CA VAL A 76 -10.77 -0.04 2.25
C VAL A 76 -11.57 -0.89 1.25
N ASN A 77 -10.98 -1.97 0.73
CA ASN A 77 -11.66 -2.87 -0.22
C ASN A 77 -12.88 -3.52 0.41
N ARG A 78 -12.78 -4.02 1.66
CA ARG A 78 -13.93 -4.55 2.41
C ARG A 78 -15.02 -3.50 2.57
N THR A 79 -14.67 -2.27 2.92
CA THR A 79 -15.63 -1.16 3.07
C THR A 79 -16.35 -0.86 1.76
N LEU A 80 -15.64 -0.82 0.63
CA LEU A 80 -16.22 -0.61 -0.69
C LEU A 80 -17.20 -1.73 -1.08
N LEU A 81 -16.80 -2.99 -0.88
CA LEU A 81 -17.65 -4.15 -1.16
C LEU A 81 -18.93 -4.14 -0.31
N LEU A 82 -18.82 -3.81 0.98
CA LEU A 82 -19.98 -3.68 1.88
C LEU A 82 -20.92 -2.54 1.47
N GLN A 83 -20.36 -1.38 1.11
CA GLN A 83 -21.15 -0.25 0.62
C GLN A 83 -21.93 -0.64 -0.65
N GLN A 84 -21.26 -1.34 -1.57
CA GLN A 84 -21.88 -1.77 -2.82
C GLN A 84 -22.92 -2.90 -2.57
N ALA A 85 -22.62 -3.86 -1.70
CA ALA A 85 -23.59 -4.90 -1.29
C ALA A 85 -24.87 -4.28 -0.72
N LYS A 86 -24.74 -3.32 0.22
CA LYS A 86 -25.87 -2.58 0.80
C LYS A 86 -26.67 -1.83 -0.27
N LYS A 87 -25.97 -1.16 -1.21
CA LYS A 87 -26.60 -0.43 -2.31
C LYS A 87 -27.43 -1.35 -3.23
N GLU A 88 -26.97 -2.59 -3.41
CA GLU A 88 -27.66 -3.60 -4.22
C GLU A 88 -28.62 -4.50 -3.41
N GLY A 89 -28.87 -4.16 -2.14
CA GLY A 89 -29.81 -4.89 -1.29
C GLY A 89 -29.36 -6.29 -0.88
N VAL A 90 -28.05 -6.58 -0.95
CA VAL A 90 -27.49 -7.85 -0.51
C VAL A 90 -27.20 -7.77 0.99
N ALA A 91 -27.69 -8.76 1.73
CA ALA A 91 -27.48 -8.91 3.17
C ALA A 91 -26.87 -10.29 3.48
N ALA A 92 -26.34 -10.44 4.70
CA ALA A 92 -25.87 -11.73 5.17
C ALA A 92 -27.01 -12.77 5.13
N PRO A 93 -26.72 -14.04 4.80
CA PRO A 93 -27.69 -15.12 4.87
C PRO A 93 -28.30 -15.23 6.26
N LYS A 94 -29.59 -15.61 6.35
CA LYS A 94 -30.29 -15.81 7.65
C LYS A 94 -29.56 -16.91 8.43
N GLY A 95 -29.23 -16.63 9.70
CA GLY A 95 -28.57 -17.58 10.60
C GLY A 95 -27.12 -17.25 10.93
N VAL A 96 -26.49 -16.30 10.23
CA VAL A 96 -25.17 -15.77 10.62
C VAL A 96 -25.36 -14.78 11.77
N SER A 97 -24.86 -15.12 12.96
CA SER A 97 -24.98 -14.27 14.15
C SER A 97 -24.14 -13.00 14.00
N ALA A 98 -24.71 -11.86 14.45
CA ALA A 98 -23.97 -10.61 14.59
C ALA A 98 -22.94 -10.64 15.74
N THR A 99 -22.93 -11.70 16.54
CA THR A 99 -21.96 -11.93 17.62
C THR A 99 -20.79 -12.73 17.04
N PRO A 100 -19.52 -12.31 17.20
CA PRO A 100 -18.40 -12.99 16.59
C PRO A 100 -18.27 -14.41 17.16
N PRO A 101 -18.41 -15.47 16.34
CA PRO A 101 -17.92 -16.77 16.70
C PRO A 101 -16.39 -16.73 16.69
N ALA A 102 -15.77 -17.53 17.53
CA ALA A 102 -14.34 -17.70 17.62
C ALA A 102 -13.78 -18.37 16.34
N ALA A 103 -13.71 -17.67 15.24
CA ALA A 103 -13.01 -17.90 13.97
C ALA A 103 -13.82 -17.36 12.77
N GLY A 104 -13.64 -16.09 12.43
CA GLY A 104 -13.59 -15.68 11.01
C GLY A 104 -14.86 -15.32 10.26
N GLU A 105 -16.07 -15.65 10.69
CA GLU A 105 -17.29 -15.32 9.95
C GLU A 105 -18.14 -14.28 10.69
N ASP A 106 -17.77 -13.01 10.54
CA ASP A 106 -18.65 -11.91 10.94
C ASP A 106 -19.70 -11.63 9.86
N ALA A 107 -20.81 -10.98 10.24
CA ALA A 107 -21.90 -10.64 9.33
C ALA A 107 -21.43 -9.79 8.12
N GLU A 108 -20.36 -9.00 8.28
CA GLU A 108 -19.76 -8.24 7.19
C GLU A 108 -19.12 -9.17 6.16
N THR A 109 -18.33 -10.16 6.60
CA THR A 109 -17.70 -11.17 5.73
C THR A 109 -18.77 -11.97 4.99
N ALA A 110 -19.81 -12.46 5.69
CA ALA A 110 -20.91 -13.19 5.08
C ALA A 110 -21.66 -12.35 4.03
N THR A 111 -21.86 -11.05 4.29
CA THR A 111 -22.46 -10.13 3.30
C THR A 111 -21.57 -9.94 2.07
N ILE A 112 -20.26 -9.78 2.26
CA ILE A 112 -19.30 -9.65 1.16
C ILE A 112 -19.29 -10.93 0.32
N MET A 113 -19.24 -12.10 0.95
CA MET A 113 -19.23 -13.39 0.24
C MET A 113 -20.51 -13.55 -0.57
N ALA A 114 -21.68 -13.32 0.02
CA ALA A 114 -22.97 -13.37 -0.69
C ALA A 114 -23.02 -12.38 -1.88
N TYR A 115 -22.42 -11.20 -1.74
CA TYR A 115 -22.32 -10.23 -2.81
C TYR A 115 -21.38 -10.69 -3.93
N LEU A 116 -20.22 -11.23 -3.59
CA LEU A 116 -19.28 -11.77 -4.56
C LEU A 116 -19.87 -12.97 -5.29
N ASP A 117 -20.50 -13.91 -4.58
CA ASP A 117 -21.19 -15.07 -5.17
C ASP A 117 -22.25 -14.63 -6.18
N LYS A 118 -23.07 -13.63 -5.84
CA LYS A 118 -24.07 -13.06 -6.75
C LYS A 118 -23.43 -12.48 -8.02
N LYS A 119 -22.29 -11.78 -7.89
CA LYS A 119 -21.60 -11.18 -9.05
C LYS A 119 -20.89 -12.21 -9.91
N MET A 120 -20.38 -13.27 -9.30
CA MET A 120 -19.60 -14.32 -9.99
C MET A 120 -20.45 -15.48 -10.47
N ALA A 121 -21.73 -15.55 -10.09
CA ALA A 121 -22.67 -16.59 -10.57
C ALA A 121 -22.82 -16.62 -12.10
N ALA A 122 -22.46 -15.55 -12.80
CA ALA A 122 -22.46 -15.43 -14.25
C ALA A 122 -21.10 -15.76 -14.91
N SER A 123 -20.11 -16.26 -14.14
CA SER A 123 -18.82 -16.66 -14.72
C SER A 123 -19.04 -17.75 -15.80
N LEU A 124 -18.37 -17.57 -16.94
CA LEU A 124 -18.50 -18.47 -18.07
C LEU A 124 -18.10 -19.90 -17.66
N PRO A 125 -18.88 -20.93 -18.08
CA PRO A 125 -18.53 -22.31 -17.79
C PRO A 125 -17.15 -22.66 -18.36
N VAL A 126 -16.41 -23.48 -17.64
CA VAL A 126 -15.10 -23.96 -18.12
C VAL A 126 -15.33 -24.94 -19.26
N ALA A 127 -14.77 -24.63 -20.42
CA ALA A 127 -14.87 -25.48 -21.59
C ALA A 127 -14.00 -26.75 -21.44
N PRO A 128 -14.46 -27.94 -21.91
CA PRO A 128 -13.66 -29.18 -21.87
C PRO A 128 -12.28 -29.00 -22.50
N GLU A 129 -12.20 -28.27 -23.61
CA GLU A 129 -10.96 -28.03 -24.36
C GLU A 129 -9.93 -27.23 -23.56
N GLU A 130 -10.37 -26.44 -22.58
CA GLU A 130 -9.52 -25.69 -21.68
C GLU A 130 -8.88 -26.60 -20.64
N ILE A 131 -9.66 -27.54 -20.12
CA ILE A 131 -9.18 -28.60 -19.22
C ILE A 131 -8.14 -29.44 -19.95
N ASP A 132 -8.42 -29.80 -21.20
CA ASP A 132 -7.52 -30.58 -22.01
C ASP A 132 -6.18 -29.91 -22.24
N ARG A 133 -6.19 -28.64 -22.60
CA ARG A 133 -4.96 -27.84 -22.79
C ARG A 133 -4.10 -27.78 -21.53
N ILE A 134 -4.71 -27.57 -20.38
CA ILE A 134 -3.98 -27.51 -19.11
C ILE A 134 -3.42 -28.89 -18.74
N TYR A 135 -4.23 -29.95 -18.91
CA TYR A 135 -3.77 -31.30 -18.64
C TYR A 135 -2.57 -31.66 -19.51
N GLU A 136 -2.64 -31.43 -20.82
CA GLU A 136 -1.53 -31.73 -21.74
C GLU A 136 -0.27 -30.91 -21.44
N ALA A 137 -0.42 -29.66 -21.02
CA ALA A 137 0.71 -28.79 -20.65
C ALA A 137 1.44 -29.24 -19.37
N TYR A 138 0.73 -29.89 -18.44
CA TYR A 138 1.26 -30.18 -17.10
C TYR A 138 1.25 -31.68 -16.74
N LYS A 139 0.84 -32.59 -17.62
CA LYS A 139 0.69 -34.04 -17.35
C LYS A 139 1.95 -34.68 -16.76
N ASP A 140 3.14 -34.27 -17.22
CA ASP A 140 4.40 -34.81 -16.74
C ASP A 140 4.71 -34.38 -15.29
N GLN A 141 4.11 -33.25 -14.82
CA GLN A 141 4.24 -32.75 -13.46
C GLN A 141 3.14 -33.27 -12.52
N MET A 142 2.12 -33.95 -13.08
CA MET A 142 0.98 -34.45 -12.29
C MET A 142 1.20 -35.87 -11.71
N GLY A 143 2.43 -36.36 -11.72
CA GLY A 143 2.78 -37.64 -11.08
C GLY A 143 2.05 -38.86 -11.66
N GLY A 144 1.76 -38.85 -12.95
CA GLY A 144 1.10 -39.96 -13.65
C GLY A 144 -0.42 -40.05 -13.47
N ARG A 145 -1.08 -39.02 -12.94
CA ARG A 145 -2.55 -38.96 -12.84
C ARG A 145 -3.18 -38.95 -14.21
N LYS A 146 -4.21 -39.74 -14.37
CA LYS A 146 -5.01 -39.76 -15.61
C LYS A 146 -5.83 -38.47 -15.72
N LYS A 147 -6.19 -38.09 -16.95
CA LYS A 147 -6.98 -36.89 -17.23
C LYS A 147 -8.30 -36.87 -16.45
N GLU A 148 -8.99 -38.00 -16.35
CA GLU A 148 -10.28 -38.16 -15.68
C GLU A 148 -10.17 -37.81 -14.17
N GLU A 149 -9.02 -38.08 -13.56
CA GLU A 149 -8.73 -37.78 -12.14
C GLU A 149 -8.28 -36.34 -11.97
N ALA A 150 -7.58 -35.76 -12.93
CA ALA A 150 -7.08 -34.40 -12.90
C ALA A 150 -8.12 -33.35 -13.29
N ALA A 151 -9.06 -33.72 -14.21
CA ALA A 151 -10.03 -32.78 -14.77
C ALA A 151 -10.88 -32.01 -13.74
N PRO A 152 -11.40 -32.62 -12.65
CA PRO A 152 -12.12 -31.86 -11.61
C PRO A 152 -11.26 -30.81 -10.91
N LEU A 153 -9.99 -31.13 -10.64
CA LEU A 153 -9.04 -30.22 -9.98
C LEU A 153 -8.66 -29.07 -10.92
N ILE A 154 -8.40 -29.36 -12.17
CA ILE A 154 -8.10 -28.35 -13.20
C ILE A 154 -9.30 -27.42 -13.37
N LYS A 155 -10.51 -27.97 -13.46
CA LYS A 155 -11.74 -27.18 -13.54
C LYS A 155 -11.88 -26.24 -12.34
N GLN A 156 -11.72 -26.75 -11.14
CA GLN A 156 -11.78 -25.95 -9.91
C GLN A 156 -10.71 -24.84 -9.92
N MET A 157 -9.50 -25.14 -10.35
CA MET A 157 -8.42 -24.14 -10.44
C MET A 157 -8.76 -23.03 -11.44
N ILE A 158 -9.31 -23.35 -12.62
CA ILE A 158 -9.75 -22.36 -13.61
C ILE A 158 -10.88 -21.48 -13.03
N GLU A 159 -11.87 -22.12 -12.40
CA GLU A 159 -12.99 -21.40 -11.77
C GLU A 159 -12.50 -20.43 -10.69
N GLN A 160 -11.61 -20.87 -9.80
CA GLN A 160 -11.01 -20.02 -8.76
C GLN A 160 -10.19 -18.88 -9.37
N GLN A 161 -9.40 -19.15 -10.39
CA GLN A 161 -8.63 -18.09 -11.07
C GLN A 161 -9.56 -17.05 -11.69
N ARG A 162 -10.59 -17.44 -12.43
CA ARG A 162 -11.58 -16.53 -13.03
C ARG A 162 -12.31 -15.71 -11.98
N GLN A 163 -12.74 -16.35 -10.88
CA GLN A 163 -13.38 -15.65 -9.76
C GLN A 163 -12.43 -14.61 -9.15
N GLY A 164 -11.15 -14.95 -8.99
CA GLY A 164 -10.13 -14.00 -8.52
C GLY A 164 -9.99 -12.79 -9.45
N GLU A 165 -9.84 -13.03 -10.76
CA GLU A 165 -9.73 -11.97 -11.76
C GLU A 165 -10.98 -11.06 -11.82
N GLU A 166 -12.16 -11.64 -11.74
CA GLU A 166 -13.42 -10.88 -11.69
C GLU A 166 -13.55 -10.05 -10.40
N ALA A 167 -13.12 -10.62 -9.25
CA ALA A 167 -13.11 -9.90 -7.98
C ALA A 167 -12.12 -8.73 -8.02
N GLU A 168 -10.92 -8.93 -8.59
CA GLU A 168 -9.93 -7.87 -8.76
C GLU A 168 -10.45 -6.75 -9.66
N LYS A 169 -11.07 -7.07 -10.79
CA LYS A 169 -11.71 -6.08 -11.68
C LYS A 169 -12.81 -5.31 -10.95
N LEU A 170 -13.68 -6.01 -10.24
CA LEU A 170 -14.75 -5.39 -9.46
C LEU A 170 -14.19 -4.40 -8.43
N ILE A 171 -13.16 -4.81 -7.67
CA ILE A 171 -12.52 -3.96 -6.67
C ILE A 171 -11.85 -2.76 -7.34
N ALA A 172 -11.16 -2.95 -8.47
CA ALA A 172 -10.53 -1.86 -9.20
C ALA A 172 -11.57 -0.82 -9.67
N ASP A 173 -12.71 -1.27 -10.20
CA ASP A 173 -13.80 -0.40 -10.62
C ASP A 173 -14.46 0.33 -9.44
N LEU A 174 -14.66 -0.33 -8.31
CA LEU A 174 -15.16 0.30 -7.10
C LEU A 174 -14.19 1.38 -6.59
N ARG A 175 -12.89 1.10 -6.56
CA ARG A 175 -11.86 2.07 -6.16
C ARG A 175 -11.79 3.28 -7.09
N LYS A 176 -11.87 3.05 -8.40
CA LYS A 176 -11.85 4.13 -9.42
C LYS A 176 -12.99 5.12 -9.24
N ASN A 177 -14.16 4.65 -8.80
CA ASN A 177 -15.37 5.46 -8.65
C ASN A 177 -15.57 5.95 -7.19
N ALA A 178 -14.69 5.62 -6.27
CA ALA A 178 -14.80 5.99 -4.87
C ALA A 178 -13.97 7.22 -4.52
N LYS A 179 -14.46 7.98 -3.56
CA LYS A 179 -13.64 8.99 -2.87
C LYS A 179 -12.96 8.33 -1.68
N ILE A 180 -11.63 8.16 -1.77
CA ILE A 180 -10.80 7.57 -0.73
C ILE A 180 -9.82 8.64 -0.23
N ASP A 181 -9.98 9.04 1.04
CA ASP A 181 -9.11 10.00 1.71
C ASP A 181 -8.32 9.27 2.81
N VAL A 182 -6.98 9.27 2.74
CA VAL A 182 -6.10 8.59 3.70
C VAL A 182 -5.35 9.61 4.54
N ASN A 183 -5.41 9.47 5.86
CA ASN A 183 -4.61 10.26 6.78
C ASN A 183 -3.20 9.66 6.89
N GLN A 184 -2.31 10.09 6.01
CA GLN A 184 -0.94 9.58 5.93
C GLN A 184 -0.16 9.74 7.24
N LYS A 185 -0.42 10.82 8.01
CA LYS A 185 0.25 11.05 9.30
C LYS A 185 -0.13 9.97 10.33
N GLU A 186 -1.40 9.63 10.42
CA GLU A 186 -1.86 8.57 11.33
C GLU A 186 -1.41 7.18 10.85
N LEU A 187 -1.41 6.93 9.53
CA LEU A 187 -0.93 5.69 8.95
C LEU A 187 0.57 5.46 9.26
N GLN A 188 1.39 6.49 9.10
CA GLN A 188 2.82 6.42 9.41
C GLN A 188 3.11 6.10 10.87
N LYS A 189 2.28 6.58 11.83
CA LYS A 189 2.43 6.26 13.25
C LYS A 189 2.21 4.77 13.57
N LEU A 190 1.49 4.04 12.69
CA LEU A 190 1.24 2.62 12.85
C LEU A 190 2.38 1.75 12.31
N ALA A 191 3.26 2.32 11.48
CA ALA A 191 4.40 1.61 10.96
C ALA A 191 5.46 1.40 12.06
N VAL A 192 5.85 0.16 12.26
CA VAL A 192 7.05 -0.19 13.03
C VAL A 192 8.19 -0.30 12.04
N VAL A 193 8.99 0.76 11.96
CA VAL A 193 10.16 0.79 11.10
C VAL A 193 11.33 0.14 11.84
N PRO A 194 11.88 -0.99 11.34
CA PRO A 194 13.07 -1.58 11.94
C PRO A 194 14.22 -0.57 11.98
N PRO A 195 15.07 -0.61 13.02
CA PRO A 195 16.21 0.31 13.14
C PRO A 195 17.06 0.33 11.85
N GLY A 196 17.30 1.52 11.33
CA GLY A 196 18.05 1.74 10.09
C GLY A 196 17.26 1.62 8.79
N MET A 197 15.94 1.42 8.89
CA MET A 197 15.00 1.46 7.76
C MET A 197 14.17 2.74 7.73
N GLU A 198 14.54 3.72 8.56
CA GLU A 198 13.87 5.02 8.59
C GLU A 198 14.02 5.72 7.24
N THR A 199 12.90 6.19 6.70
CA THR A 199 12.88 6.98 5.48
C THR A 199 13.01 8.47 5.81
N GLN A 200 13.72 9.19 4.96
CA GLN A 200 13.89 10.63 5.07
C GLN A 200 12.82 11.37 4.26
N SER A 201 12.58 12.61 4.64
CA SER A 201 11.63 13.50 3.96
C SER A 201 12.27 14.21 2.77
N GLU A 202 11.44 14.83 1.91
CA GLU A 202 11.91 15.75 0.87
C GLU A 202 12.76 16.90 1.46
N ALA A 203 12.41 17.40 2.67
CA ALA A 203 13.19 18.45 3.32
C ALA A 203 14.61 17.98 3.70
N ASP A 204 14.73 16.73 4.20
CA ASP A 204 16.05 16.12 4.48
C ASP A 204 16.87 15.94 3.21
N PHE A 205 16.22 15.49 2.13
CA PHE A 205 16.84 15.37 0.83
C PHE A 205 17.40 16.72 0.33
N ARG A 206 16.57 17.78 0.35
CA ARG A 206 17.00 19.12 -0.11
C ARG A 206 18.12 19.68 0.74
N LYS A 207 18.09 19.46 2.06
CA LYS A 207 19.15 19.83 2.98
C LYS A 207 20.45 19.11 2.67
N ALA A 208 20.40 17.79 2.44
CA ALA A 208 21.57 16.98 2.10
C ALA A 208 22.15 17.38 0.74
N LEU A 209 21.30 17.65 -0.26
CA LEU A 209 21.67 18.05 -1.61
C LEU A 209 22.53 19.33 -1.63
N THR A 210 22.29 20.25 -0.69
CA THR A 210 23.05 21.50 -0.53
C THR A 210 24.13 21.43 0.55
N GLY A 211 24.31 20.25 1.16
CA GLY A 211 25.20 20.04 2.30
C GLY A 211 26.70 19.96 1.96
N GLY A 212 27.07 20.00 0.67
CA GLY A 212 28.48 19.99 0.23
C GLY A 212 29.17 18.64 0.41
N LYS A 213 28.42 17.55 0.58
CA LYS A 213 28.93 16.17 0.64
C LYS A 213 28.39 15.33 -0.50
N PRO A 214 29.16 14.34 -0.97
CA PRO A 214 28.60 13.34 -1.85
C PRO A 214 27.42 12.61 -1.16
N MET A 215 26.45 12.18 -1.96
CA MET A 215 25.22 11.58 -1.44
C MET A 215 24.78 10.38 -2.25
N ILE A 216 24.28 9.36 -1.58
CA ILE A 216 23.50 8.25 -2.16
C ILE A 216 22.06 8.38 -1.74
N VAL A 217 21.13 8.26 -2.68
CA VAL A 217 19.69 8.26 -2.41
C VAL A 217 19.08 7.01 -2.99
N ASP A 218 18.44 6.21 -2.13
CA ASP A 218 17.56 5.09 -2.52
C ASP A 218 16.13 5.60 -2.61
N PHE A 219 15.57 5.65 -3.80
CA PHE A 219 14.15 5.83 -4.03
C PHE A 219 13.49 4.46 -4.03
N GLY A 220 12.76 4.15 -2.95
CA GLY A 220 12.21 2.83 -2.73
C GLY A 220 10.88 2.85 -1.99
N SER A 221 10.51 1.72 -1.43
CA SER A 221 9.31 1.56 -0.58
C SER A 221 9.52 0.40 0.39
N ASN A 222 8.92 0.49 1.58
CA ASN A 222 8.99 -0.60 2.57
C ASN A 222 8.29 -1.88 2.10
N SER A 223 7.33 -1.79 1.17
CA SER A 223 6.63 -2.95 0.58
C SER A 223 7.37 -3.63 -0.57
N CYS A 224 8.43 -3.03 -1.09
CA CYS A 224 9.21 -3.53 -2.20
C CYS A 224 10.29 -4.51 -1.70
N ILE A 225 10.25 -5.78 -2.13
CA ILE A 225 11.21 -6.81 -1.70
C ILE A 225 12.66 -6.44 -2.06
N PRO A 226 12.99 -6.06 -3.32
CA PRO A 226 14.36 -5.66 -3.66
C PRO A 226 14.85 -4.43 -2.89
N CYS A 227 13.94 -3.49 -2.56
CA CYS A 227 14.27 -2.32 -1.74
C CYS A 227 14.68 -2.75 -0.32
N ARG A 228 13.95 -3.71 0.27
CA ARG A 228 14.27 -4.26 1.60
C ARG A 228 15.61 -4.98 1.62
N GLN A 229 15.97 -5.69 0.55
CA GLN A 229 17.28 -6.34 0.41
C GLN A 229 18.42 -5.34 0.28
N LEU A 230 18.18 -4.17 -0.33
CA LEU A 230 19.17 -3.09 -0.47
C LEU A 230 19.45 -2.36 0.84
N ARG A 231 18.48 -2.27 1.76
CA ARG A 231 18.59 -1.50 3.01
C ARG A 231 19.79 -1.89 3.88
N PRO A 232 20.06 -3.17 4.17
CA PRO A 232 21.25 -3.58 4.94
C PRO A 232 22.55 -3.13 4.27
N VAL A 233 22.63 -3.19 2.94
CA VAL A 233 23.80 -2.73 2.17
C VAL A 233 24.01 -1.22 2.42
N LEU A 234 22.97 -0.41 2.24
CA LEU A 234 23.03 1.04 2.47
C LEU A 234 23.35 1.40 3.92
N GLN A 235 22.89 0.61 4.90
CA GLN A 235 23.26 0.78 6.31
C GLN A 235 24.76 0.54 6.55
N THR A 236 25.34 -0.50 5.95
CA THR A 236 26.77 -0.79 6.03
C THR A 236 27.57 0.36 5.40
N ILE A 237 27.14 0.82 4.24
CA ILE A 237 27.77 1.98 3.56
C ILE A 237 27.66 3.25 4.43
N ARG A 238 26.48 3.56 4.97
CA ARG A 238 26.27 4.72 5.86
C ARG A 238 27.22 4.70 7.07
N LYS A 239 27.37 3.53 7.70
CA LYS A 239 28.28 3.36 8.83
C LYS A 239 29.75 3.46 8.43
N GLY A 240 30.14 2.81 7.33
CA GLY A 240 31.54 2.78 6.85
C GLY A 240 32.05 4.15 6.37
N TYR A 241 31.16 5.00 5.86
CA TYR A 241 31.49 6.32 5.33
C TYR A 241 30.90 7.46 6.16
N ALA A 242 30.66 7.23 7.45
CA ALA A 242 30.10 8.24 8.35
C ALA A 242 30.91 9.55 8.34
N GLY A 243 30.23 10.67 8.19
CA GLY A 243 30.83 11.99 8.08
C GLY A 243 31.36 12.39 6.69
N LYS A 244 31.62 11.42 5.81
CA LYS A 244 32.14 11.64 4.44
C LYS A 244 31.04 11.54 3.37
N LEU A 245 29.98 10.78 3.61
CA LEU A 245 28.91 10.48 2.69
C LEU A 245 27.55 10.63 3.37
N GLU A 246 26.60 11.24 2.68
CA GLU A 246 25.18 11.19 3.10
C GLU A 246 24.50 10.01 2.40
N VAL A 247 23.72 9.22 3.15
CA VAL A 247 22.92 8.11 2.60
C VAL A 247 21.48 8.30 3.00
N LEU A 248 20.62 8.56 2.04
CA LEU A 248 19.20 8.78 2.24
C LEU A 248 18.36 7.66 1.65
N ILE A 249 17.23 7.41 2.28
CA ILE A 249 16.23 6.43 1.87
C ILE A 249 14.90 7.18 1.75
N ILE A 250 14.38 7.32 0.54
CA ILE A 250 13.17 8.07 0.23
C ILE A 250 12.05 7.10 -0.12
N ASP A 251 10.97 7.08 0.66
CA ASP A 251 9.77 6.33 0.28
C ASP A 251 9.01 7.12 -0.78
N VAL A 252 8.93 6.57 -1.99
CA VAL A 252 8.31 7.22 -3.16
C VAL A 252 6.81 7.47 -2.98
N ARG A 253 6.13 6.69 -2.15
CA ARG A 253 4.69 6.86 -1.89
C ARG A 253 4.41 8.10 -1.04
N ASN A 254 5.34 8.41 -0.13
CA ASN A 254 5.24 9.58 0.75
C ASN A 254 5.86 10.84 0.12
N ASN A 255 6.67 10.67 -0.93
CA ASN A 255 7.42 11.73 -1.61
C ASN A 255 7.16 11.70 -3.12
N GLN A 256 5.89 11.61 -3.54
CA GLN A 256 5.50 11.42 -4.94
C GLN A 256 6.01 12.54 -5.86
N LYS A 257 5.97 13.80 -5.38
CA LYS A 257 6.51 14.93 -6.13
C LYS A 257 8.00 14.77 -6.39
N LEU A 258 8.76 14.44 -5.36
CA LEU A 258 10.20 14.22 -5.47
C LEU A 258 10.51 13.04 -6.39
N ALA A 259 9.78 11.93 -6.28
CA ALA A 259 9.92 10.79 -7.18
C ALA A 259 9.63 11.17 -8.64
N SER A 260 8.62 12.01 -8.90
CA SER A 260 8.31 12.54 -10.23
C SER A 260 9.42 13.48 -10.75
N ASP A 261 9.90 14.41 -9.91
CA ASP A 261 10.96 15.36 -10.27
C ASP A 261 12.26 14.62 -10.72
N TYR A 262 12.54 13.46 -10.07
CA TYR A 262 13.69 12.61 -10.43
C TYR A 262 13.33 11.46 -11.40
N GLN A 263 12.11 11.48 -11.98
CA GLN A 263 11.66 10.51 -13.00
C GLN A 263 11.81 9.05 -12.55
N ILE A 264 11.44 8.77 -11.28
CA ILE A 264 11.52 7.42 -10.73
C ILE A 264 10.37 6.58 -11.29
N GLN A 265 10.67 5.63 -12.17
CA GLN A 265 9.71 4.72 -12.80
C GLN A 265 9.77 3.31 -12.21
N VAL A 266 10.92 2.92 -11.69
CA VAL A 266 11.18 1.59 -11.11
C VAL A 266 11.80 1.75 -9.74
N ILE A 267 11.45 0.89 -8.78
CA ILE A 267 12.03 0.86 -7.43
C ILE A 267 12.65 -0.52 -7.13
N PRO A 268 13.78 -0.54 -6.39
CA PRO A 268 14.58 0.61 -5.97
C PRO A 268 15.30 1.30 -7.15
N THR A 269 15.45 2.62 -7.08
CA THR A 269 16.36 3.38 -7.91
C THR A 269 17.36 4.08 -7.01
N VAL A 270 18.65 3.77 -7.19
CA VAL A 270 19.76 4.33 -6.43
C VAL A 270 20.41 5.42 -7.25
N ILE A 271 20.46 6.65 -6.72
CA ILE A 271 21.09 7.80 -7.39
C ILE A 271 22.25 8.28 -6.54
N PHE A 272 23.38 8.55 -7.22
CA PHE A 272 24.57 9.10 -6.62
C PHE A 272 24.71 10.56 -7.04
N PHE A 273 25.01 11.41 -6.06
CA PHE A 273 25.21 12.84 -6.26
C PHE A 273 26.62 13.24 -5.84
N ASP A 274 27.22 14.16 -6.57
CA ASP A 274 28.46 14.81 -6.18
C ASP A 274 28.25 15.84 -5.06
N PRO A 275 29.34 16.43 -4.48
CA PRO A 275 29.23 17.46 -3.46
C PRO A 275 28.48 18.73 -3.89
N ALA A 276 28.35 18.97 -5.19
CA ALA A 276 27.58 20.09 -5.74
C ALA A 276 26.10 19.79 -5.92
N GLY A 277 25.65 18.57 -5.56
CA GLY A 277 24.26 18.12 -5.70
C GLY A 277 23.89 17.69 -7.13
N LYS A 278 24.85 17.49 -8.00
CA LYS A 278 24.64 17.01 -9.37
C LYS A 278 24.56 15.50 -9.38
N GLU A 279 23.50 14.95 -10.03
CA GLU A 279 23.42 13.52 -10.31
C GLU A 279 24.55 13.08 -11.24
N ILE A 280 25.29 12.04 -10.85
CA ILE A 280 26.45 11.53 -11.57
C ILE A 280 26.36 10.06 -11.95
N PHE A 281 25.50 9.30 -11.24
CA PHE A 281 25.24 7.91 -11.56
C PHE A 281 23.85 7.49 -11.06
N ARG A 282 23.21 6.62 -11.81
CA ARG A 282 21.88 6.06 -11.50
C ARG A 282 21.88 4.56 -11.77
N HIS A 283 21.29 3.80 -10.85
CA HIS A 283 21.07 2.37 -11.00
C HIS A 283 19.63 2.01 -10.63
N GLN A 284 19.01 1.17 -11.44
CA GLN A 284 17.65 0.62 -11.18
C GLN A 284 17.76 -0.82 -10.70
N GLY A 285 17.04 -1.16 -9.66
CA GLY A 285 17.04 -2.48 -9.04
C GLY A 285 18.03 -2.61 -7.88
N PHE A 286 18.20 -3.83 -7.39
CA PHE A 286 19.12 -4.17 -6.30
C PHE A 286 20.58 -3.89 -6.71
N MET A 287 21.36 -3.35 -5.80
CA MET A 287 22.79 -3.07 -5.95
C MET A 287 23.58 -3.69 -4.81
N SER A 288 24.58 -4.52 -5.13
CA SER A 288 25.42 -5.14 -4.09
C SER A 288 26.37 -4.12 -3.44
N GLU A 289 26.88 -4.44 -2.25
CA GLU A 289 27.81 -3.59 -1.52
C GLU A 289 29.06 -3.28 -2.32
N GLU A 290 29.60 -4.27 -3.04
CA GLU A 290 30.79 -4.13 -3.89
C GLU A 290 30.55 -3.11 -5.01
N LYS A 291 29.38 -3.19 -5.67
CA LYS A 291 29.01 -2.23 -6.72
C LYS A 291 28.82 -0.83 -6.17
N VAL A 292 28.23 -0.68 -4.99
CA VAL A 292 28.11 0.63 -4.33
C VAL A 292 29.51 1.21 -4.05
N LYS A 293 30.42 0.40 -3.46
CA LYS A 293 31.81 0.82 -3.18
C LYS A 293 32.58 1.16 -4.44
N GLU A 294 32.40 0.42 -5.51
CA GLU A 294 33.00 0.72 -6.81
C GLU A 294 32.59 2.12 -7.32
N GLN A 295 31.30 2.46 -7.21
CA GLN A 295 30.84 3.78 -7.61
C GLN A 295 31.35 4.89 -6.68
N LEU A 296 31.43 4.63 -5.37
CA LEU A 296 31.99 5.57 -4.41
C LEU A 296 33.48 5.86 -4.68
N ALA A 297 34.25 4.85 -5.05
CA ALA A 297 35.66 5.01 -5.43
C ALA A 297 35.80 5.91 -6.65
N LYS A 298 34.92 5.78 -7.67
CA LYS A 298 34.91 6.67 -8.86
C LYS A 298 34.57 8.13 -8.49
N LEU A 299 33.89 8.35 -7.36
CA LEU A 299 33.56 9.66 -6.80
C LEU A 299 34.66 10.24 -5.91
N GLY A 300 35.76 9.52 -5.70
CA GLY A 300 36.79 9.93 -4.76
C GLY A 300 36.40 9.85 -3.30
N VAL A 301 35.32 9.15 -3.01
CA VAL A 301 34.88 8.86 -1.64
C VAL A 301 35.58 7.57 -1.20
N VAL A 302 36.71 7.72 -0.48
CA VAL A 302 37.54 6.59 0.00
C VAL A 302 37.53 6.58 1.52
#